data_d12cdf24563b9d1a7b7f01e37b4a2efc
#
_entry.id   d12cdf24563b9d1a7b7f01e37b4a2efc
#
_cell.length_a   1.000
_cell.length_b   1.000
_cell.length_c   1.000
_cell.angle_alpha   90.00
_cell.angle_beta   90.00
_cell.angle_gamma   90.00
#
_symmetry.space_group_name_H-M   'P 1'
#
loop_
_entity.id
_entity.type
_entity.pdbx_description
1 polymer ?
#
loop_
_entity_poly.entity_id
_entity_poly.type
_entity_poly.pdbx_seq_one_letter_code
_entity_poly.pdbx_strand_id
1 'polypeptide(L)'
;MGKRTFEEVTCQAETCLRDRLSRAAGTLKYYNCHWRKIKQFMESKGIDFIDSSVCQDYLLQKFGNRDYSTLAKGEKDTVKTITSLIEFIESGTIQSRKEVIDFEGSIGQHMINYLTFKTFQRLAKHTIEEYEQHLSRFLRFLKENQVVSIIAVNQSHILHYIKRINPKTISLAHISLRTLRDFFRYLYNHGVLEADLSYMMPKVNYKNQAIIPSIYTADEIEALIAVTDRGSAVGKRDYAIILLAARLGLRASDIANLKFENIFWEQNTINLTQFKTGQKLELPLLAEVGNAMVDYLKYSRPKSDEPFIFLCARSPFNSIHTPVVTKIVQNAFIKTTINTKDRKHGPHALRHSLAGRLLERHTVLPVISEVLGHENTESTRFYLRVDLTSLRQCVLEVPDVSSAFYTQKGGWFYE
;
A
#
# COMPACT_ATOMS: atom_id res chain seq x y z
N MET A 1 -29.63 33.23 -1.46
CA MET A 1 -29.82 31.77 -1.58
C MET A 1 -30.93 31.35 -0.62
N GLY A 2 -31.90 30.54 -1.05
CA GLY A 2 -33.01 30.11 -0.18
C GLY A 2 -32.50 29.24 0.97
N LYS A 3 -33.20 29.32 2.10
CA LYS A 3 -32.94 28.45 3.27
C LYS A 3 -33.15 26.99 2.88
N ARG A 4 -32.13 26.13 3.00
CA ARG A 4 -32.16 24.69 2.67
C ARG A 4 -32.05 23.87 3.93
N THR A 5 -32.78 22.77 3.99
CA THR A 5 -32.70 21.81 5.09
C THR A 5 -31.46 20.92 4.98
N PHE A 6 -31.05 20.32 6.08
CA PHE A 6 -29.91 19.39 6.08
C PHE A 6 -30.11 18.22 5.11
N GLU A 7 -31.32 17.66 5.08
CA GLU A 7 -31.68 16.54 4.23
C GLU A 7 -31.60 16.87 2.74
N GLU A 8 -32.11 18.03 2.35
CA GLU A 8 -32.05 18.50 0.97
C GLU A 8 -30.61 18.65 0.49
N VAL A 9 -29.77 19.34 1.29
CA VAL A 9 -28.38 19.58 0.91
C VAL A 9 -27.57 18.30 0.85
N THR A 10 -27.71 17.40 1.83
CA THR A 10 -26.94 16.14 1.85
C THR A 10 -27.38 15.17 0.78
N CYS A 11 -28.66 15.12 0.43
CA CYS A 11 -29.18 14.30 -0.67
C CYS A 11 -28.61 14.78 -2.04
N GLN A 12 -28.62 16.09 -2.26
CA GLN A 12 -28.06 16.68 -3.48
C GLN A 12 -26.53 16.52 -3.56
N ALA A 13 -25.82 16.69 -2.44
CA ALA A 13 -24.40 16.47 -2.35
C ALA A 13 -24.02 14.98 -2.59
N GLU A 14 -24.82 14.04 -2.07
CA GLU A 14 -24.66 12.61 -2.33
C GLU A 14 -24.84 12.28 -3.83
N THR A 15 -25.85 12.84 -4.46
CA THR A 15 -26.10 12.71 -5.90
C THR A 15 -24.92 13.26 -6.71
N CYS A 16 -24.39 14.43 -6.34
CA CYS A 16 -23.20 14.99 -6.96
C CYS A 16 -21.97 14.07 -6.81
N LEU A 17 -21.76 13.49 -5.62
CA LEU A 17 -20.67 12.54 -5.39
C LEU A 17 -20.83 11.24 -6.19
N ARG A 18 -22.06 10.76 -6.35
CA ARG A 18 -22.38 9.53 -7.10
C ARG A 18 -22.22 9.75 -8.60
N ASP A 19 -22.90 10.74 -9.13
CA ASP A 19 -23.11 10.89 -10.58
C ASP A 19 -21.93 11.61 -11.25
N ARG A 20 -21.41 12.68 -10.64
CA ARG A 20 -20.28 13.43 -11.20
C ARG A 20 -18.92 12.86 -10.83
N LEU A 21 -18.76 12.36 -9.60
CA LEU A 21 -17.47 11.87 -9.11
C LEU A 21 -17.37 10.35 -9.07
N SER A 22 -18.40 9.63 -9.52
CA SER A 22 -18.46 8.16 -9.60
C SER A 22 -18.00 7.49 -8.29
N ARG A 23 -18.41 8.04 -7.14
CA ARG A 23 -17.99 7.52 -5.84
C ARG A 23 -18.74 6.23 -5.50
N ALA A 24 -17.99 5.21 -5.07
CA ALA A 24 -18.56 3.93 -4.64
C ALA A 24 -19.52 4.10 -3.44
N ALA A 25 -20.55 3.23 -3.36
CA ALA A 25 -21.54 3.25 -2.30
C ALA A 25 -20.95 3.25 -0.87
N GLY A 26 -19.83 2.54 -0.66
CA GLY A 26 -19.10 2.57 0.61
C GLY A 26 -18.54 3.95 0.98
N THR A 27 -18.07 4.70 -0.03
CA THR A 27 -17.59 6.07 0.16
C THR A 27 -18.76 7.00 0.50
N LEU A 28 -19.91 6.86 -0.17
CA LEU A 28 -21.11 7.66 0.12
C LEU A 28 -21.58 7.44 1.56
N LYS A 29 -21.67 6.18 2.01
CA LYS A 29 -21.98 5.84 3.41
C LYS A 29 -21.01 6.50 4.40
N TYR A 30 -19.73 6.56 4.02
CA TYR A 30 -18.71 7.21 4.85
C TYR A 30 -18.92 8.73 4.96
N TYR A 31 -19.21 9.42 3.86
CA TYR A 31 -19.57 10.84 3.86
C TYR A 31 -20.79 11.09 4.73
N ASN A 32 -21.87 10.33 4.53
CA ASN A 32 -23.11 10.45 5.30
C ASN A 32 -22.90 10.22 6.81
N CYS A 33 -21.99 9.32 7.19
CA CYS A 33 -21.65 9.11 8.60
C CYS A 33 -21.04 10.36 9.26
N HIS A 34 -20.21 11.10 8.53
CA HIS A 34 -19.62 12.34 9.01
C HIS A 34 -20.62 13.50 8.98
N TRP A 35 -21.44 13.61 7.95
CA TRP A 35 -22.45 14.65 7.82
C TRP A 35 -23.55 14.56 8.91
N ARG A 36 -23.96 13.35 9.30
CA ARG A 36 -24.90 13.15 10.41
C ARG A 36 -24.45 13.79 11.72
N LYS A 37 -23.15 13.95 11.93
CA LYS A 37 -22.64 14.64 13.11
C LYS A 37 -22.93 16.15 13.09
N ILE A 38 -23.02 16.74 11.88
CA ILE A 38 -23.46 18.13 11.72
C ILE A 38 -24.96 18.23 12.06
N LYS A 39 -25.78 17.25 11.62
CA LYS A 39 -27.20 17.21 11.99
C LYS A 39 -27.39 17.22 13.51
N GLN A 40 -26.65 16.37 14.23
CA GLN A 40 -26.69 16.33 15.70
C GLN A 40 -26.26 17.68 16.32
N PHE A 41 -25.26 18.34 15.73
CA PHE A 41 -24.85 19.67 16.16
C PHE A 41 -25.94 20.72 15.93
N MET A 42 -26.58 20.72 14.77
CA MET A 42 -27.70 21.61 14.44
C MET A 42 -28.87 21.41 15.41
N GLU A 43 -29.27 20.18 15.68
CA GLU A 43 -30.31 19.80 16.63
C GLU A 43 -29.97 20.33 18.05
N SER A 44 -28.72 20.21 18.48
CA SER A 44 -28.27 20.68 19.79
C SER A 44 -28.27 22.21 19.92
N LYS A 45 -28.26 22.94 18.80
CA LYS A 45 -28.23 24.40 18.73
C LYS A 45 -29.58 25.01 18.31
N GLY A 46 -30.58 24.18 17.99
CA GLY A 46 -31.88 24.63 17.48
C GLY A 46 -31.79 25.29 16.10
N ILE A 47 -30.89 24.80 15.23
CA ILE A 47 -30.67 25.32 13.89
C ILE A 47 -31.45 24.46 12.89
N ASP A 48 -32.40 25.05 12.16
CA ASP A 48 -33.26 24.32 11.20
C ASP A 48 -32.67 24.25 9.78
N PHE A 49 -31.83 25.21 9.41
CA PHE A 49 -31.28 25.34 8.06
C PHE A 49 -29.75 25.26 8.07
N ILE A 50 -29.20 24.58 7.07
CA ILE A 50 -27.78 24.42 6.92
C ILE A 50 -27.19 25.43 5.92
N ASP A 51 -26.07 26.03 6.30
CA ASP A 51 -25.24 26.84 5.43
C ASP A 51 -23.75 26.57 5.69
N SER A 52 -22.87 27.29 5.00
CA SER A 52 -21.43 27.12 5.18
C SER A 52 -20.95 27.55 6.56
N SER A 53 -21.61 28.54 7.19
CA SER A 53 -21.23 29.03 8.52
C SER A 53 -21.48 27.97 9.59
N VAL A 54 -22.63 27.28 9.54
CA VAL A 54 -22.97 26.18 10.47
C VAL A 54 -21.92 25.05 10.38
N CYS A 55 -21.47 24.72 9.18
CA CYS A 55 -20.42 23.72 8.99
C CYS A 55 -19.06 24.17 9.54
N GLN A 56 -18.73 25.46 9.38
CA GLN A 56 -17.49 26.06 9.91
C GLN A 56 -17.54 26.11 11.44
N ASP A 57 -18.65 26.53 12.03
CA ASP A 57 -18.85 26.57 13.48
C ASP A 57 -18.72 25.19 14.11
N TYR A 58 -19.27 24.16 13.46
CA TYR A 58 -19.08 22.78 13.90
C TYR A 58 -17.58 22.38 13.90
N LEU A 59 -16.85 22.72 12.83
CA LEU A 59 -15.42 22.42 12.76
C LEU A 59 -14.64 23.19 13.84
N LEU A 60 -14.95 24.45 14.03
CA LEU A 60 -14.31 25.31 15.03
C LEU A 60 -14.60 24.81 16.46
N GLN A 61 -15.84 24.49 16.77
CA GLN A 61 -16.20 23.92 18.07
C GLN A 61 -15.49 22.61 18.37
N LYS A 62 -15.34 21.75 17.35
CA LYS A 62 -14.79 20.40 17.53
C LYS A 62 -13.26 20.37 17.55
N PHE A 63 -12.60 21.17 16.75
CA PHE A 63 -11.15 21.11 16.54
C PHE A 63 -10.43 22.38 16.98
N GLY A 64 -11.16 23.48 17.27
CA GLY A 64 -10.57 24.78 17.57
C GLY A 64 -9.70 25.28 16.42
N ASN A 65 -8.66 26.03 16.76
CA ASN A 65 -7.67 26.56 15.81
C ASN A 65 -6.48 25.61 15.60
N ARG A 66 -6.66 24.28 15.83
CA ARG A 66 -5.58 23.32 15.61
C ARG A 66 -5.21 23.25 14.13
N ASP A 67 -3.91 23.28 13.86
CA ASP A 67 -3.40 23.10 12.50
C ASP A 67 -3.83 21.73 11.94
N TYR A 68 -4.27 21.72 10.67
CA TYR A 68 -4.70 20.49 9.98
C TYR A 68 -3.62 19.40 9.99
N SER A 69 -2.33 19.77 9.96
CA SER A 69 -1.21 18.83 9.98
C SER A 69 -1.15 18.01 11.26
N THR A 70 -1.57 18.60 12.40
CA THR A 70 -1.51 18.00 13.75
C THR A 70 -2.69 17.08 14.06
N LEU A 71 -3.75 17.14 13.25
CA LEU A 71 -4.95 16.32 13.45
C LEU A 71 -4.69 14.83 13.22
N ALA A 72 -5.34 13.98 14.01
CA ALA A 72 -5.34 12.55 13.80
C ALA A 72 -6.06 12.18 12.48
N LYS A 73 -5.77 10.99 11.93
CA LYS A 73 -6.34 10.58 10.63
C LYS A 73 -7.87 10.68 10.55
N GLY A 74 -8.58 10.19 11.57
CA GLY A 74 -10.04 10.25 11.61
C GLY A 74 -10.59 11.68 11.75
N GLU A 75 -9.84 12.59 12.38
CA GLU A 75 -10.16 14.01 12.46
C GLU A 75 -9.97 14.69 11.10
N LYS A 76 -8.83 14.40 10.41
CA LYS A 76 -8.57 14.85 9.03
C LYS A 76 -9.65 14.39 8.06
N ASP A 77 -10.13 13.17 8.22
CA ASP A 77 -11.20 12.63 7.40
C ASP A 77 -12.54 13.36 7.66
N THR A 78 -12.83 13.69 8.92
CA THR A 78 -13.99 14.51 9.27
C THR A 78 -13.90 15.90 8.63
N VAL A 79 -12.77 16.58 8.76
CA VAL A 79 -12.55 17.90 8.14
C VAL A 79 -12.74 17.83 6.64
N LYS A 80 -12.15 16.85 5.95
CA LYS A 80 -12.29 16.67 4.49
C LYS A 80 -13.73 16.50 4.04
N THR A 81 -14.50 15.64 4.72
CA THR A 81 -15.89 15.37 4.33
C THR A 81 -16.78 16.57 4.55
N ILE A 82 -16.54 17.35 5.61
CA ILE A 82 -17.29 18.57 5.91
C ILE A 82 -16.88 19.70 4.96
N THR A 83 -15.59 19.86 4.67
CA THR A 83 -15.14 20.83 3.67
C THR A 83 -15.78 20.57 2.30
N SER A 84 -15.95 19.30 1.92
CA SER A 84 -16.66 18.95 0.67
C SER A 84 -18.15 19.36 0.72
N LEU A 85 -18.78 19.31 1.90
CA LEU A 85 -20.17 19.77 2.06
C LEU A 85 -20.26 21.30 1.99
N ILE A 86 -19.31 22.03 2.61
CA ILE A 86 -19.19 23.49 2.48
C ILE A 86 -19.06 23.89 1.02
N GLU A 87 -18.14 23.25 0.29
CA GLU A 87 -17.92 23.48 -1.14
C GLU A 87 -19.20 23.30 -1.95
N PHE A 88 -19.98 22.24 -1.64
CA PHE A 88 -21.27 21.99 -2.29
C PHE A 88 -22.31 23.09 -1.95
N ILE A 89 -22.36 23.52 -0.69
CA ILE A 89 -23.30 24.59 -0.26
C ILE A 89 -23.02 25.88 -1.01
N GLU A 90 -21.74 26.23 -1.18
CA GLU A 90 -21.29 27.49 -1.76
C GLU A 90 -21.34 27.48 -3.30
N SER A 91 -20.94 26.40 -3.94
CA SER A 91 -20.78 26.31 -5.41
C SER A 91 -21.83 25.44 -6.13
N GLY A 92 -22.64 24.68 -5.38
CA GLY A 92 -23.54 23.67 -5.94
C GLY A 92 -22.84 22.43 -6.50
N THR A 93 -21.51 22.34 -6.36
CA THR A 93 -20.71 21.22 -6.88
C THR A 93 -19.60 20.84 -5.90
N ILE A 94 -19.17 19.58 -5.94
CA ILE A 94 -17.97 19.10 -5.22
C ILE A 94 -16.90 18.85 -6.28
N GLN A 95 -15.75 19.52 -6.15
CA GLN A 95 -14.64 19.31 -7.07
C GLN A 95 -13.93 18.00 -6.78
N SER A 96 -13.55 17.30 -7.84
CA SER A 96 -12.69 16.14 -7.70
C SER A 96 -11.28 16.60 -7.28
N ARG A 97 -10.85 16.24 -6.07
CA ARG A 97 -9.44 16.40 -5.66
C ARG A 97 -8.52 15.34 -6.30
N LYS A 98 -9.07 14.35 -7.01
CA LYS A 98 -8.26 13.55 -7.92
C LYS A 98 -7.90 14.44 -9.09
N GLU A 99 -6.61 14.64 -9.28
CA GLU A 99 -6.11 15.25 -10.50
C GLU A 99 -6.73 14.51 -11.68
N VAL A 100 -7.48 15.23 -12.52
CA VAL A 100 -7.97 14.67 -13.78
C VAL A 100 -6.72 14.37 -14.59
N ILE A 101 -6.51 13.09 -14.88
CA ILE A 101 -5.43 12.67 -15.78
C ILE A 101 -5.91 12.97 -17.18
N ASP A 102 -5.42 14.08 -17.70
CA ASP A 102 -5.74 14.55 -19.04
C ASP A 102 -4.46 14.51 -19.87
N PHE A 103 -4.49 13.65 -20.88
CA PHE A 103 -3.41 13.49 -21.85
C PHE A 103 -3.71 14.25 -23.15
N GLU A 104 -4.14 15.51 -23.07
CA GLU A 104 -4.36 16.35 -24.24
C GLU A 104 -3.08 16.72 -24.97
N GLY A 105 -3.22 16.94 -26.30
CA GLY A 105 -2.15 17.40 -27.19
C GLY A 105 -1.26 16.26 -27.72
N SER A 106 -0.31 16.62 -28.58
CA SER A 106 0.56 15.65 -29.26
C SER A 106 1.40 14.82 -28.28
N ILE A 107 1.92 15.44 -27.23
CA ILE A 107 2.69 14.75 -26.20
C ILE A 107 1.80 13.76 -25.44
N GLY A 108 0.57 14.17 -25.10
CA GLY A 108 -0.42 13.31 -24.44
C GLY A 108 -0.74 12.09 -25.28
N GLN A 109 -0.85 12.22 -26.61
CA GLN A 109 -1.10 11.09 -27.50
C GLN A 109 0.04 10.06 -27.46
N HIS A 110 1.30 10.50 -27.42
CA HIS A 110 2.45 9.60 -27.26
C HIS A 110 2.42 8.87 -25.90
N MET A 111 1.96 9.53 -24.85
CA MET A 111 1.81 8.89 -23.52
C MET A 111 0.69 7.83 -23.52
N ILE A 112 -0.45 8.11 -24.18
CA ILE A 112 -1.53 7.14 -24.36
C ILE A 112 -1.03 5.91 -25.14
N ASN A 113 -0.32 6.12 -26.26
CA ASN A 113 0.24 5.04 -27.06
C ASN A 113 1.20 4.16 -26.22
N TYR A 114 2.05 4.78 -25.41
CA TYR A 114 2.94 4.05 -24.50
C TYR A 114 2.16 3.26 -23.43
N LEU A 115 1.15 3.83 -22.82
CA LEU A 115 0.31 3.13 -21.81
C LEU A 115 -0.43 1.96 -22.43
N THR A 116 -0.94 2.13 -23.66
CA THR A 116 -1.56 1.07 -24.45
C THR A 116 -0.56 -0.07 -24.73
N PHE A 117 0.67 0.28 -25.15
CA PHE A 117 1.75 -0.69 -25.34
C PHE A 117 2.06 -1.46 -24.06
N LYS A 118 2.12 -0.77 -22.90
CA LYS A 118 2.32 -1.42 -21.59
C LYS A 118 1.16 -2.33 -21.18
N THR A 119 -0.05 -1.98 -21.55
CA THR A 119 -1.24 -2.80 -21.33
C THR A 119 -1.17 -4.10 -22.16
N PHE A 120 -0.74 -4.01 -23.41
CA PHE A 120 -0.49 -5.18 -24.24
C PHE A 120 0.60 -6.10 -23.67
N GLN A 121 1.57 -5.56 -22.95
CA GLN A 121 2.57 -6.31 -22.21
C GLN A 121 2.00 -7.01 -20.95
N ARG A 122 0.69 -6.93 -20.70
CA ARG A 122 -0.04 -7.52 -19.56
C ARG A 122 0.47 -7.06 -18.20
N LEU A 123 0.93 -5.81 -18.10
CA LEU A 123 1.25 -5.23 -16.79
C LEU A 123 -0.02 -5.15 -15.94
N ALA A 124 0.15 -5.32 -14.62
CA ALA A 124 -0.95 -5.20 -13.68
C ALA A 124 -1.60 -3.80 -13.76
N LYS A 125 -2.94 -3.75 -13.69
CA LYS A 125 -3.72 -2.51 -13.78
C LYS A 125 -3.18 -1.40 -12.86
N HIS A 126 -2.85 -1.75 -11.62
CA HIS A 126 -2.29 -0.79 -10.67
C HIS A 126 -0.95 -0.18 -11.14
N THR A 127 -0.11 -0.97 -11.82
CA THR A 127 1.16 -0.47 -12.39
C THR A 127 0.90 0.52 -13.53
N ILE A 128 -0.12 0.26 -14.36
CA ILE A 128 -0.54 1.20 -15.41
C ILE A 128 -1.05 2.50 -14.78
N GLU A 129 -1.90 2.42 -13.75
CA GLU A 129 -2.41 3.58 -13.02
C GLU A 129 -1.27 4.41 -12.38
N GLU A 130 -0.22 3.77 -11.87
CA GLU A 130 0.99 4.46 -11.38
C GLU A 130 1.72 5.18 -12.52
N TYR A 131 1.89 4.52 -13.68
CA TYR A 131 2.51 5.12 -14.85
C TYR A 131 1.71 6.33 -15.35
N GLU A 132 0.39 6.22 -15.43
CA GLU A 132 -0.52 7.33 -15.78
C GLU A 132 -0.29 8.54 -14.89
N GLN A 133 -0.24 8.34 -13.57
CA GLN A 133 -0.03 9.44 -12.63
C GLN A 133 1.33 10.14 -12.83
N HIS A 134 2.39 9.37 -13.05
CA HIS A 134 3.72 9.95 -13.22
C HIS A 134 3.87 10.66 -14.57
N LEU A 135 3.30 10.11 -15.64
CA LEU A 135 3.30 10.74 -16.95
C LEU A 135 2.44 12.01 -16.97
N SER A 136 1.27 12.01 -16.33
CA SER A 136 0.41 13.19 -16.20
C SER A 136 1.13 14.35 -15.49
N ARG A 137 1.89 14.07 -14.43
CA ARG A 137 2.71 15.09 -13.74
C ARG A 137 3.80 15.65 -14.65
N PHE A 138 4.43 14.78 -15.43
CA PHE A 138 5.44 15.22 -16.39
C PHE A 138 4.82 16.04 -17.53
N LEU A 139 3.67 15.63 -18.07
CA LEU A 139 2.94 16.40 -19.09
C LEU A 139 2.57 17.79 -18.59
N ARG A 140 2.08 17.90 -17.36
CA ARG A 140 1.77 19.19 -16.74
C ARG A 140 3.01 20.07 -16.65
N PHE A 141 4.13 19.52 -16.21
CA PHE A 141 5.40 20.25 -16.20
C PHE A 141 5.81 20.73 -17.59
N LEU A 142 5.65 19.93 -18.63
CA LEU A 142 5.95 20.32 -19.99
C LEU A 142 5.00 21.44 -20.49
N LYS A 143 3.69 21.35 -20.19
CA LYS A 143 2.71 22.42 -20.47
C LYS A 143 3.09 23.73 -19.77
N GLU A 144 3.46 23.69 -18.49
CA GLU A 144 3.92 24.86 -17.72
C GLU A 144 5.17 25.52 -18.32
N ASN A 145 6.03 24.74 -18.98
CA ASN A 145 7.23 25.24 -19.67
C ASN A 145 7.00 25.47 -21.18
N GLN A 146 5.74 25.53 -21.63
CA GLN A 146 5.33 25.82 -23.01
C GLN A 146 5.90 24.84 -24.05
N VAL A 147 6.22 23.61 -23.64
CA VAL A 147 6.67 22.55 -24.54
C VAL A 147 5.44 21.86 -25.15
N VAL A 148 5.21 22.07 -26.45
CA VAL A 148 4.03 21.54 -27.17
C VAL A 148 4.31 20.27 -27.96
N SER A 149 5.57 19.93 -28.20
CA SER A 149 5.99 18.74 -28.94
C SER A 149 7.01 17.92 -28.17
N ILE A 150 6.89 16.59 -28.25
CA ILE A 150 7.83 15.68 -27.57
C ILE A 150 9.24 15.76 -28.14
N ILE A 151 9.37 16.12 -29.42
CA ILE A 151 10.67 16.30 -30.10
C ILE A 151 11.41 17.52 -29.53
N ALA A 152 10.69 18.53 -29.04
CA ALA A 152 11.29 19.72 -28.42
C ALA A 152 11.79 19.47 -26.99
N VAL A 153 11.51 18.30 -26.41
CA VAL A 153 12.01 17.94 -25.08
C VAL A 153 13.52 17.68 -25.17
N ASN A 154 14.25 18.43 -24.41
CA ASN A 154 15.71 18.36 -24.35
C ASN A 154 16.23 18.06 -22.93
N GLN A 155 17.54 17.94 -22.83
CA GLN A 155 18.24 17.69 -21.55
C GLN A 155 17.87 18.67 -20.44
N SER A 156 17.78 19.96 -20.76
CA SER A 156 17.45 20.99 -19.78
C SER A 156 16.07 20.78 -19.15
N HIS A 157 15.06 20.45 -19.96
CA HIS A 157 13.72 20.14 -19.46
C HIS A 157 13.71 18.94 -18.51
N ILE A 158 14.47 17.88 -18.87
CA ILE A 158 14.57 16.67 -18.04
C ILE A 158 15.24 16.98 -16.71
N LEU A 159 16.38 17.68 -16.72
CA LEU A 159 17.10 18.04 -15.50
C LEU A 159 16.27 18.97 -14.60
N HIS A 160 15.53 19.91 -15.19
CA HIS A 160 14.64 20.80 -14.45
C HIS A 160 13.50 20.01 -13.78
N TYR A 161 12.91 19.06 -14.51
CA TYR A 161 11.88 18.19 -13.92
C TYR A 161 12.42 17.34 -12.78
N ILE A 162 13.61 16.75 -12.94
CA ILE A 162 14.26 15.95 -11.89
C ILE A 162 14.46 16.76 -10.61
N LYS A 163 14.94 18.01 -10.73
CA LYS A 163 15.12 18.93 -9.59
C LYS A 163 13.81 19.24 -8.87
N ARG A 164 12.67 19.24 -9.59
CA ARG A 164 11.34 19.49 -9.02
C ARG A 164 10.79 18.28 -8.25
N ILE A 165 11.29 17.07 -8.52
CA ILE A 165 10.85 15.86 -7.81
C ILE A 165 11.32 15.96 -6.35
N ASN A 166 10.38 15.92 -5.40
CA ASN A 166 10.69 16.03 -3.97
C ASN A 166 11.56 14.86 -3.49
N PRO A 167 12.80 15.12 -3.05
CA PRO A 167 13.73 14.08 -2.60
C PRO A 167 13.31 13.41 -1.29
N LYS A 168 12.40 14.02 -0.51
CA LYS A 168 11.93 13.46 0.78
C LYS A 168 11.12 12.17 0.59
N THR A 169 10.58 11.92 -0.61
CA THR A 169 9.86 10.69 -0.96
C THR A 169 10.66 9.89 -1.99
N ILE A 170 11.78 9.34 -1.56
CA ILE A 170 12.75 8.60 -2.42
C ILE A 170 12.03 7.51 -3.25
N SER A 171 11.05 6.82 -2.68
CA SER A 171 10.27 5.79 -3.39
C SER A 171 9.48 6.36 -4.57
N LEU A 172 8.80 7.50 -4.39
CA LEU A 172 8.04 8.16 -5.46
C LEU A 172 8.97 8.72 -6.54
N ALA A 173 10.10 9.30 -6.14
CA ALA A 173 11.12 9.77 -7.08
C ALA A 173 11.65 8.62 -7.95
N HIS A 174 11.96 7.48 -7.33
CA HIS A 174 12.43 6.29 -8.04
C HIS A 174 11.41 5.79 -9.07
N ILE A 175 10.13 5.68 -8.70
CA ILE A 175 9.06 5.23 -9.61
C ILE A 175 8.90 6.23 -10.75
N SER A 176 8.87 7.54 -10.46
CA SER A 176 8.76 8.59 -11.47
C SER A 176 9.89 8.51 -12.49
N LEU A 177 11.13 8.45 -12.03
CA LEU A 177 12.31 8.38 -12.90
C LEU A 177 12.36 7.08 -13.71
N ARG A 178 11.93 5.96 -13.12
CA ARG A 178 11.81 4.69 -13.83
C ARG A 178 10.78 4.78 -14.94
N THR A 179 9.57 5.31 -14.63
CA THR A 179 8.50 5.48 -15.63
C THR A 179 8.95 6.35 -16.79
N LEU A 180 9.59 7.48 -16.51
CA LEU A 180 10.10 8.37 -17.57
C LEU A 180 11.21 7.73 -18.38
N ARG A 181 12.13 7.01 -17.74
CA ARG A 181 13.19 6.27 -18.46
C ARG A 181 12.59 5.27 -19.43
N ASP A 182 11.60 4.48 -18.98
CA ASP A 182 10.94 3.49 -19.82
C ASP A 182 10.13 4.16 -20.95
N PHE A 183 9.51 5.31 -20.69
CA PHE A 183 8.78 6.09 -21.67
C PHE A 183 9.71 6.65 -22.76
N PHE A 184 10.81 7.30 -22.39
CA PHE A 184 11.76 7.86 -23.38
C PHE A 184 12.44 6.76 -24.19
N ARG A 185 12.73 5.61 -23.59
CA ARG A 185 13.24 4.45 -24.34
C ARG A 185 12.22 3.90 -25.32
N TYR A 186 10.94 3.89 -24.95
CA TYR A 186 9.85 3.53 -25.86
C TYR A 186 9.79 4.47 -27.03
N LEU A 187 9.84 5.78 -26.83
CA LEU A 187 9.82 6.78 -27.89
C LEU A 187 11.00 6.63 -28.87
N TYR A 188 12.20 6.42 -28.34
CA TYR A 188 13.40 6.17 -29.15
C TYR A 188 13.27 4.88 -29.98
N ASN A 189 12.88 3.79 -29.35
CA ASN A 189 12.72 2.50 -30.03
C ASN A 189 11.63 2.48 -31.13
N HIS A 190 10.68 3.40 -31.05
CA HIS A 190 9.60 3.57 -32.06
C HIS A 190 9.88 4.71 -33.04
N GLY A 191 11.09 5.24 -33.08
CA GLY A 191 11.49 6.27 -34.05
C GLY A 191 10.83 7.65 -33.85
N VAL A 192 10.24 7.90 -32.68
CA VAL A 192 9.63 9.22 -32.36
C VAL A 192 10.73 10.22 -31.97
N LEU A 193 11.79 9.77 -31.35
CA LEU A 193 12.97 10.55 -30.99
C LEU A 193 14.19 10.02 -31.70
N GLU A 194 15.03 10.92 -32.19
CA GLU A 194 16.30 10.58 -32.84
C GLU A 194 17.39 10.16 -31.83
N ALA A 195 17.32 10.66 -30.59
CA ALA A 195 18.26 10.36 -29.51
C ALA A 195 17.54 9.68 -28.34
N ASP A 196 18.21 8.69 -27.74
CA ASP A 196 17.73 8.05 -26.51
C ASP A 196 17.96 8.96 -25.29
N LEU A 197 16.89 9.64 -24.84
CA LEU A 197 16.94 10.48 -23.65
C LEU A 197 16.81 9.66 -22.36
N SER A 198 16.60 8.35 -22.43
CA SER A 198 16.40 7.50 -21.26
C SER A 198 17.62 7.42 -20.32
N TYR A 199 18.82 7.56 -20.87
CA TYR A 199 20.07 7.52 -20.10
C TYR A 199 20.24 8.73 -19.17
N MET A 200 19.56 9.83 -19.45
CA MET A 200 19.61 11.04 -18.63
C MET A 200 18.87 10.89 -17.29
N MET A 201 18.00 9.89 -17.17
CA MET A 201 17.33 9.61 -15.91
C MET A 201 18.30 8.92 -14.94
N PRO A 202 18.66 9.57 -13.82
CA PRO A 202 19.59 8.96 -12.86
C PRO A 202 19.04 7.64 -12.36
N LYS A 203 19.88 6.62 -12.32
CA LYS A 203 19.57 5.38 -11.62
C LYS A 203 19.66 5.68 -10.13
N VAL A 204 18.53 5.96 -9.50
CA VAL A 204 18.49 6.09 -8.05
C VAL A 204 18.76 4.70 -7.47
N ASN A 205 19.96 4.50 -6.93
CA ASN A 205 20.35 3.26 -6.25
C ASN A 205 19.64 3.16 -4.89
N TYR A 206 18.31 3.11 -4.93
CA TYR A 206 17.48 2.90 -3.73
C TYR A 206 17.83 1.59 -3.00
N LYS A 207 18.38 0.62 -3.73
CA LYS A 207 18.85 -0.65 -3.17
C LYS A 207 20.12 -0.53 -2.31
N ASN A 208 20.84 0.57 -2.36
CA ASN A 208 22.09 0.75 -1.59
C ASN A 208 21.87 1.11 -0.12
N GLN A 209 20.66 1.45 0.30
CA GLN A 209 20.34 1.40 1.71
C GLN A 209 20.12 -0.07 2.06
N ALA A 210 21.05 -0.64 2.81
CA ALA A 210 20.94 -1.98 3.38
C ALA A 210 19.82 -2.00 4.43
N ILE A 211 18.56 -1.93 3.97
CA ILE A 211 17.40 -2.09 4.85
C ILE A 211 17.38 -3.56 5.24
N ILE A 212 17.78 -3.81 6.47
CA ILE A 212 17.64 -5.14 7.07
C ILE A 212 16.16 -5.48 7.13
N PRO A 213 15.73 -6.66 6.66
CA PRO A 213 14.34 -7.08 6.81
C PRO A 213 13.89 -7.02 8.27
N SER A 214 12.70 -6.54 8.53
CA SER A 214 12.10 -6.64 9.86
C SER A 214 11.73 -8.10 10.11
N ILE A 215 12.49 -8.77 10.96
CA ILE A 215 12.28 -10.15 11.36
C ILE A 215 11.88 -10.18 12.83
N TYR A 216 10.93 -11.04 13.15
CA TYR A 216 10.42 -11.31 14.49
C TYR A 216 10.85 -12.70 14.92
N THR A 217 11.23 -12.87 16.19
CA THR A 217 11.64 -14.15 16.75
C THR A 217 10.47 -15.14 16.80
N ALA A 218 10.76 -16.40 17.03
CA ALA A 218 9.72 -17.43 17.19
C ALA A 218 8.76 -17.05 18.34
N ASP A 219 9.28 -16.62 19.48
CA ASP A 219 8.48 -16.24 20.65
C ASP A 219 7.61 -15.01 20.37
N GLU A 220 8.14 -14.01 19.66
CA GLU A 220 7.35 -12.84 19.23
C GLU A 220 6.20 -13.26 18.31
N ILE A 221 6.43 -14.21 17.41
CA ILE A 221 5.37 -14.72 16.49
C ILE A 221 4.32 -15.51 17.29
N GLU A 222 4.71 -16.35 18.24
CA GLU A 222 3.77 -17.07 19.10
C GLU A 222 2.94 -16.09 19.96
N ALA A 223 3.57 -15.07 20.54
CA ALA A 223 2.87 -14.02 21.27
C ALA A 223 1.86 -13.26 20.37
N LEU A 224 2.23 -12.99 19.12
CA LEU A 224 1.34 -12.35 18.15
C LEU A 224 0.12 -13.24 17.82
N ILE A 225 0.32 -14.54 17.68
CA ILE A 225 -0.76 -15.50 17.40
C ILE A 225 -1.67 -15.60 18.64
N ALA A 226 -1.10 -15.71 19.83
CA ALA A 226 -1.82 -15.90 21.09
C ALA A 226 -2.71 -14.71 21.47
N VAL A 227 -2.35 -13.49 21.11
CA VAL A 227 -3.12 -12.27 21.45
C VAL A 227 -4.45 -12.16 20.70
N THR A 228 -4.66 -12.99 19.67
CA THR A 228 -5.86 -12.92 18.84
C THR A 228 -7.03 -13.59 19.55
N ASP A 229 -8.08 -12.81 19.82
CA ASP A 229 -9.33 -13.31 20.41
C ASP A 229 -10.01 -14.31 19.47
N ARG A 230 -10.25 -15.52 19.96
CA ARG A 230 -10.92 -16.61 19.22
C ARG A 230 -12.39 -16.80 19.64
N GLY A 231 -12.86 -16.01 20.57
CA GLY A 231 -14.23 -16.09 21.07
C GLY A 231 -15.26 -15.42 20.15
N SER A 232 -14.84 -14.45 19.36
CA SER A 232 -15.71 -13.72 18.43
C SER A 232 -15.62 -14.23 16.99
N ALA A 233 -16.69 -14.01 16.20
CA ALA A 233 -16.70 -14.38 14.78
C ALA A 233 -15.58 -13.68 13.97
N VAL A 234 -15.35 -12.40 14.28
CA VAL A 234 -14.25 -11.62 13.66
C VAL A 234 -12.90 -12.16 14.12
N GLY A 235 -12.77 -12.51 15.38
CA GLY A 235 -11.53 -13.02 15.94
C GLY A 235 -11.13 -14.37 15.36
N LYS A 236 -12.07 -15.29 15.13
CA LYS A 236 -11.81 -16.58 14.46
C LYS A 236 -11.30 -16.37 13.03
N ARG A 237 -11.93 -15.45 12.27
CA ARG A 237 -11.45 -15.06 10.95
C ARG A 237 -10.03 -14.50 11.01
N ASP A 238 -9.80 -13.55 11.89
CA ASP A 238 -8.53 -12.84 12.00
C ASP A 238 -7.41 -13.78 12.46
N TYR A 239 -7.73 -14.74 13.33
CA TYR A 239 -6.80 -15.79 13.76
C TYR A 239 -6.35 -16.68 12.58
N ALA A 240 -7.27 -17.18 11.77
CA ALA A 240 -6.93 -17.96 10.58
C ALA A 240 -6.08 -17.17 9.58
N ILE A 241 -6.37 -15.89 9.38
CA ILE A 241 -5.59 -14.98 8.52
C ILE A 241 -4.16 -14.80 9.05
N ILE A 242 -4.00 -14.60 10.37
CA ILE A 242 -2.68 -14.43 10.99
C ILE A 242 -1.87 -15.72 10.86
N LEU A 243 -2.47 -16.89 11.05
CA LEU A 243 -1.80 -18.17 10.87
C LEU A 243 -1.32 -18.39 9.43
N LEU A 244 -2.16 -18.10 8.42
CA LEU A 244 -1.77 -18.16 7.02
C LEU A 244 -0.56 -17.27 6.71
N ALA A 245 -0.52 -16.07 7.30
CA ALA A 245 0.60 -15.15 7.13
C ALA A 245 1.86 -15.58 7.89
N ALA A 246 1.72 -16.08 9.12
CA ALA A 246 2.83 -16.40 10.01
C ALA A 246 3.43 -17.79 9.76
N ARG A 247 2.60 -18.80 9.48
CA ARG A 247 3.01 -20.20 9.31
C ARG A 247 3.37 -20.53 7.85
N LEU A 248 2.61 -19.98 6.90
CA LEU A 248 2.79 -20.27 5.48
C LEU A 248 3.42 -19.10 4.70
N GLY A 249 3.57 -17.94 5.32
CA GLY A 249 4.18 -16.77 4.69
C GLY A 249 3.39 -16.24 3.48
N LEU A 250 2.10 -16.52 3.38
CA LEU A 250 1.28 -16.05 2.27
C LEU A 250 1.24 -14.52 2.21
N ARG A 251 1.24 -13.98 0.99
CA ARG A 251 1.08 -12.53 0.80
C ARG A 251 -0.34 -12.10 1.17
N ALA A 252 -0.49 -10.87 1.65
CA ALA A 252 -1.80 -10.33 2.02
C ALA A 252 -2.82 -10.37 0.86
N SER A 253 -2.35 -10.19 -0.38
CA SER A 253 -3.18 -10.34 -1.58
C SER A 253 -3.65 -11.77 -1.81
N ASP A 254 -2.79 -12.75 -1.57
CA ASP A 254 -3.10 -14.15 -1.78
C ASP A 254 -4.09 -14.65 -0.72
N ILE A 255 -3.92 -14.22 0.55
CA ILE A 255 -4.88 -14.49 1.63
C ILE A 255 -6.25 -13.87 1.32
N ALA A 256 -6.28 -12.62 0.87
CA ALA A 256 -7.53 -11.92 0.56
C ALA A 256 -8.30 -12.58 -0.60
N ASN A 257 -7.58 -13.15 -1.57
CA ASN A 257 -8.15 -13.80 -2.74
C ASN A 257 -8.26 -15.33 -2.61
N LEU A 258 -8.02 -15.89 -1.43
CA LEU A 258 -8.10 -17.32 -1.20
C LEU A 258 -9.55 -17.82 -1.35
N LYS A 259 -9.77 -18.83 -2.21
CA LYS A 259 -11.07 -19.40 -2.50
C LYS A 259 -11.18 -20.83 -2.00
N PHE A 260 -12.40 -21.36 -1.94
CA PHE A 260 -12.63 -22.76 -1.59
C PHE A 260 -11.91 -23.72 -2.54
N GLU A 261 -11.90 -23.45 -3.83
CA GLU A 261 -11.22 -24.25 -4.86
C GLU A 261 -9.70 -24.37 -4.65
N ASN A 262 -9.11 -23.52 -3.83
CA ASN A 262 -7.67 -23.55 -3.54
C ASN A 262 -7.31 -24.52 -2.41
N ILE A 263 -8.28 -25.03 -1.66
CA ILE A 263 -8.03 -25.90 -0.50
C ILE A 263 -8.40 -27.33 -0.81
N PHE A 264 -7.42 -28.19 -0.78
CA PHE A 264 -7.56 -29.63 -1.00
C PHE A 264 -7.49 -30.35 0.36
N TRP A 265 -8.64 -30.46 1.02
CA TRP A 265 -8.73 -30.96 2.39
C TRP A 265 -8.24 -32.40 2.54
N GLU A 266 -8.53 -33.27 1.55
CA GLU A 266 -8.13 -34.68 1.59
C GLU A 266 -6.61 -34.84 1.41
N GLN A 267 -5.98 -34.00 0.59
CA GLN A 267 -4.54 -34.01 0.34
C GLN A 267 -3.76 -33.17 1.36
N ASN A 268 -4.45 -32.43 2.21
CA ASN A 268 -3.85 -31.46 3.12
C ASN A 268 -2.94 -30.45 2.40
N THR A 269 -3.39 -29.89 1.26
CA THR A 269 -2.65 -28.91 0.48
C THR A 269 -3.47 -27.66 0.17
N ILE A 270 -2.75 -26.57 -0.03
CA ILE A 270 -3.27 -25.29 -0.55
C ILE A 270 -2.60 -25.03 -1.89
N ASN A 271 -3.38 -25.01 -2.97
CA ASN A 271 -2.90 -24.76 -4.32
C ASN A 271 -3.50 -23.46 -4.86
N LEU A 272 -2.68 -22.47 -5.07
CA LEU A 272 -3.14 -21.15 -5.53
C LEU A 272 -2.20 -20.58 -6.59
N THR A 273 -2.76 -19.70 -7.43
CA THR A 273 -1.97 -18.83 -8.30
C THR A 273 -1.80 -17.49 -7.60
N GLN A 274 -0.56 -17.10 -7.32
CA GLN A 274 -0.26 -15.86 -6.61
C GLN A 274 -0.77 -14.65 -7.38
N PHE A 275 -1.54 -13.80 -6.71
CA PHE A 275 -2.18 -12.64 -7.32
C PHE A 275 -1.19 -11.64 -7.93
N LYS A 276 -0.02 -11.46 -7.31
CA LYS A 276 0.98 -10.48 -7.75
C LYS A 276 1.88 -10.96 -8.87
N THR A 277 2.25 -12.25 -8.87
CA THR A 277 3.28 -12.80 -9.76
C THR A 277 2.72 -13.76 -10.81
N GLY A 278 1.48 -14.24 -10.63
CA GLY A 278 0.90 -15.26 -11.49
C GLY A 278 1.53 -16.66 -11.33
N GLN A 279 2.46 -16.83 -10.37
CA GLN A 279 3.13 -18.11 -10.13
C GLN A 279 2.20 -19.07 -9.38
N LYS A 280 2.23 -20.33 -9.78
CA LYS A 280 1.56 -21.39 -9.03
C LYS A 280 2.33 -21.66 -7.75
N LEU A 281 1.62 -21.82 -6.66
CA LEU A 281 2.16 -22.10 -5.34
C LEU A 281 1.37 -23.24 -4.72
N GLU A 282 2.06 -24.31 -4.34
CA GLU A 282 1.52 -25.43 -3.58
C GLU A 282 2.18 -25.47 -2.21
N LEU A 283 1.37 -25.48 -1.16
CA LEU A 283 1.83 -25.48 0.23
C LEU A 283 1.10 -26.56 1.03
N PRO A 284 1.74 -27.16 2.03
CA PRO A 284 1.05 -28.06 2.95
C PRO A 284 0.05 -27.26 3.80
N LEU A 285 -1.16 -27.78 3.93
CA LEU A 285 -2.16 -27.26 4.87
C LEU A 285 -1.83 -27.82 6.27
N LEU A 286 -1.09 -27.03 7.06
CA LEU A 286 -0.73 -27.39 8.42
C LEU A 286 -2.00 -27.59 9.27
N ALA A 287 -2.01 -28.57 10.16
CA ALA A 287 -3.19 -28.90 11.00
C ALA A 287 -3.69 -27.68 11.80
N GLU A 288 -2.78 -26.87 12.35
CA GLU A 288 -3.13 -25.63 13.07
C GLU A 288 -3.88 -24.64 12.17
N VAL A 289 -3.42 -24.45 10.94
CA VAL A 289 -4.03 -23.56 9.93
C VAL A 289 -5.38 -24.10 9.50
N GLY A 290 -5.43 -25.40 9.13
CA GLY A 290 -6.65 -26.08 8.69
C GLY A 290 -7.75 -26.03 9.75
N ASN A 291 -7.43 -26.35 10.99
CA ASN A 291 -8.38 -26.29 12.10
C ASN A 291 -8.92 -24.87 12.34
N ALA A 292 -8.06 -23.85 12.28
CA ALA A 292 -8.49 -22.46 12.40
C ALA A 292 -9.40 -22.02 11.26
N MET A 293 -9.12 -22.47 10.03
CA MET A 293 -9.98 -22.21 8.88
C MET A 293 -11.34 -22.91 9.03
N VAL A 294 -11.37 -24.18 9.43
CA VAL A 294 -12.62 -24.93 9.67
C VAL A 294 -13.45 -24.28 10.78
N ASP A 295 -12.79 -23.84 11.87
CA ASP A 295 -13.49 -23.15 12.97
C ASP A 295 -14.16 -21.85 12.50
N TYR A 296 -13.46 -21.07 11.67
CA TYR A 296 -14.05 -19.88 11.05
C TYR A 296 -15.18 -20.24 10.09
N LEU A 297 -14.97 -21.18 9.17
CA LEU A 297 -15.95 -21.56 8.15
C LEU A 297 -17.24 -22.09 8.77
N LYS A 298 -17.11 -22.93 9.79
CA LYS A 298 -18.24 -23.62 10.43
C LYS A 298 -19.05 -22.71 11.36
N TYR A 299 -18.37 -21.85 12.12
CA TYR A 299 -19.01 -21.13 13.22
C TYR A 299 -19.10 -19.62 13.04
N SER A 300 -18.41 -19.02 12.04
CA SER A 300 -18.24 -17.58 12.01
C SER A 300 -18.34 -16.94 10.65
N ARG A 301 -18.16 -17.69 9.58
CA ARG A 301 -18.27 -17.14 8.21
C ARG A 301 -19.74 -16.80 7.94
N PRO A 302 -20.05 -15.57 7.48
CA PRO A 302 -21.40 -15.22 7.05
C PRO A 302 -21.87 -16.14 5.93
N LYS A 303 -23.18 -16.46 5.92
CA LYS A 303 -23.79 -17.17 4.78
C LYS A 303 -23.73 -16.28 3.54
N SER A 304 -23.08 -16.75 2.51
CA SER A 304 -22.86 -16.01 1.26
C SER A 304 -22.43 -16.99 0.17
N ASP A 305 -22.85 -16.74 -1.06
CA ASP A 305 -22.47 -17.50 -2.26
C ASP A 305 -21.10 -17.10 -2.81
N GLU A 306 -20.43 -16.14 -2.17
CA GLU A 306 -19.07 -15.71 -2.53
C GLU A 306 -18.07 -16.87 -2.46
N PRO A 307 -17.28 -17.11 -3.51
CA PRO A 307 -16.33 -18.23 -3.56
C PRO A 307 -15.11 -18.04 -2.64
N PHE A 308 -14.95 -16.85 -2.07
CA PHE A 308 -13.82 -16.50 -1.22
C PHE A 308 -13.99 -17.05 0.19
N ILE A 309 -12.92 -17.53 0.78
CA ILE A 309 -12.93 -18.05 2.15
C ILE A 309 -13.22 -16.92 3.15
N PHE A 310 -12.49 -15.81 3.04
CA PHE A 310 -12.58 -14.71 4.00
C PHE A 310 -13.48 -13.58 3.52
N LEU A 311 -14.50 -13.29 4.33
CA LEU A 311 -15.51 -12.27 4.02
C LEU A 311 -15.48 -11.12 5.04
N CYS A 312 -16.05 -9.99 4.62
CA CYS A 312 -16.34 -8.88 5.51
C CYS A 312 -17.39 -9.33 6.55
N ALA A 313 -17.22 -8.90 7.81
CA ALA A 313 -18.12 -9.25 8.90
C ALA A 313 -19.44 -8.44 8.89
N ARG A 314 -19.59 -7.49 7.99
CA ARG A 314 -20.77 -6.62 7.84
C ARG A 314 -21.31 -6.72 6.43
N SER A 315 -22.63 -6.63 6.29
CA SER A 315 -23.30 -6.57 4.99
C SER A 315 -22.85 -5.34 4.17
N PRO A 316 -22.70 -5.51 2.86
CA PRO A 316 -22.74 -6.75 2.09
C PRO A 316 -21.50 -7.60 2.40
N PHE A 317 -21.68 -8.88 2.62
CA PHE A 317 -20.63 -9.83 3.03
C PHE A 317 -19.67 -10.16 1.87
N ASN A 318 -19.11 -9.14 1.23
CA ASN A 318 -18.16 -9.28 0.14
C ASN A 318 -16.83 -9.84 0.66
N SER A 319 -15.97 -10.29 -0.26
CA SER A 319 -14.60 -10.67 0.04
C SER A 319 -13.83 -9.52 0.71
N ILE A 320 -12.89 -9.88 1.58
CA ILE A 320 -11.99 -8.89 2.18
C ILE A 320 -10.95 -8.43 1.13
N HIS A 321 -10.45 -7.21 1.30
CA HIS A 321 -9.39 -6.67 0.45
C HIS A 321 -8.02 -6.73 1.14
N THR A 322 -6.94 -6.73 0.36
CA THR A 322 -5.55 -6.73 0.85
C THR A 322 -5.27 -5.76 2.02
N PRO A 323 -5.76 -4.50 2.02
CA PRO A 323 -5.57 -3.59 3.14
C PRO A 323 -6.22 -4.08 4.45
N VAL A 324 -7.30 -4.85 4.38
CA VAL A 324 -7.96 -5.42 5.57
C VAL A 324 -7.06 -6.47 6.21
N VAL A 325 -6.48 -7.37 5.42
CA VAL A 325 -5.51 -8.37 5.91
C VAL A 325 -4.32 -7.66 6.57
N THR A 326 -3.79 -6.62 5.93
CA THR A 326 -2.69 -5.83 6.49
C THR A 326 -3.08 -5.21 7.83
N LYS A 327 -4.29 -4.64 7.93
CA LYS A 327 -4.78 -4.02 9.15
C LYS A 327 -5.01 -5.03 10.29
N ILE A 328 -5.48 -6.23 9.97
CA ILE A 328 -5.65 -7.33 10.94
C ILE A 328 -4.31 -7.65 11.61
N VAL A 329 -3.26 -7.88 10.81
CA VAL A 329 -1.93 -8.18 11.35
C VAL A 329 -1.36 -7.00 12.15
N GLN A 330 -1.51 -5.77 11.64
CA GLN A 330 -1.08 -4.58 12.38
C GLN A 330 -1.80 -4.41 13.71
N ASN A 331 -3.11 -4.65 13.75
CA ASN A 331 -3.89 -4.58 14.99
C ASN A 331 -3.46 -5.66 15.99
N ALA A 332 -3.08 -6.85 15.53
CA ALA A 332 -2.53 -7.89 16.39
C ALA A 332 -1.21 -7.43 17.04
N PHE A 333 -0.29 -6.84 16.25
CA PHE A 333 0.94 -6.25 16.80
C PHE A 333 0.68 -5.17 17.86
N ILE A 334 -0.29 -4.28 17.63
CA ILE A 334 -0.66 -3.21 18.59
C ILE A 334 -1.14 -3.80 19.93
N LYS A 335 -1.75 -4.98 19.92
CA LYS A 335 -2.24 -5.65 21.14
C LYS A 335 -1.15 -6.40 21.91
N THR A 336 0.02 -6.56 21.32
CA THR A 336 1.19 -7.21 21.96
C THR A 336 2.09 -6.19 22.63
N THR A 337 2.99 -6.67 23.50
CA THR A 337 4.11 -5.90 24.07
C THR A 337 5.35 -5.89 23.17
N ILE A 338 5.27 -6.43 21.97
CA ILE A 338 6.38 -6.53 21.03
C ILE A 338 6.85 -5.14 20.62
N ASN A 339 8.15 -4.89 20.72
CA ASN A 339 8.71 -3.63 20.25
C ASN A 339 8.69 -3.56 18.73
N THR A 340 7.82 -2.71 18.18
CA THR A 340 7.66 -2.46 16.73
C THR A 340 8.31 -1.16 16.27
N LYS A 341 9.02 -0.44 17.18
CA LYS A 341 9.72 0.79 16.85
C LYS A 341 10.79 0.48 15.79
N ASP A 342 10.78 1.23 14.72
CA ASP A 342 11.69 1.06 13.57
C ASP A 342 11.59 -0.29 12.83
N ARG A 343 10.61 -1.13 13.17
CA ARG A 343 10.32 -2.42 12.52
C ARG A 343 9.00 -2.36 11.75
N LYS A 344 8.99 -2.87 10.52
CA LYS A 344 7.73 -3.07 9.79
C LYS A 344 6.91 -4.15 10.48
N HIS A 345 5.62 -3.91 10.66
CA HIS A 345 4.69 -4.77 11.41
C HIS A 345 3.43 -5.09 10.59
N GLY A 346 3.60 -5.87 9.55
CA GLY A 346 2.53 -6.30 8.66
C GLY A 346 2.79 -7.71 8.11
N PRO A 347 1.93 -8.24 7.21
CA PRO A 347 2.07 -9.58 6.66
C PRO A 347 3.43 -9.85 6.01
N HIS A 348 4.03 -8.83 5.40
CA HIS A 348 5.38 -8.95 4.83
C HIS A 348 6.46 -9.23 5.89
N ALA A 349 6.34 -8.64 7.09
CA ALA A 349 7.29 -8.90 8.17
C ALA A 349 7.16 -10.35 8.68
N LEU A 350 5.93 -10.87 8.78
CA LEU A 350 5.69 -12.28 9.14
C LEU A 350 6.32 -13.24 8.12
N ARG A 351 6.16 -12.93 6.82
CA ARG A 351 6.79 -13.68 5.73
C ARG A 351 8.32 -13.62 5.79
N HIS A 352 8.90 -12.45 6.12
CA HIS A 352 10.34 -12.31 6.33
C HIS A 352 10.82 -13.13 7.52
N SER A 353 10.03 -13.16 8.60
CA SER A 353 10.33 -13.95 9.79
C SER A 353 10.29 -15.46 9.51
N LEU A 354 9.34 -15.92 8.68
CA LEU A 354 9.31 -17.31 8.22
C LEU A 354 10.56 -17.65 7.41
N ALA A 355 10.95 -16.79 6.46
CA ALA A 355 12.16 -16.99 5.67
C ALA A 355 13.43 -17.04 6.53
N GLY A 356 13.54 -16.14 7.53
CA GLY A 356 14.65 -16.15 8.49
C GLY A 356 14.72 -17.45 9.27
N ARG A 357 13.58 -17.93 9.81
CA ARG A 357 13.52 -19.21 10.54
C ARG A 357 13.88 -20.42 9.68
N LEU A 358 13.50 -20.41 8.39
CA LEU A 358 13.89 -21.49 7.48
C LEU A 358 15.41 -21.47 7.21
N LEU A 359 16.02 -20.28 7.11
CA LEU A 359 17.47 -20.13 7.01
C LEU A 359 18.19 -20.60 8.26
N GLU A 360 17.72 -20.20 9.45
CA GLU A 360 18.26 -20.65 10.73
C GLU A 360 18.23 -22.18 10.90
N ARG A 361 17.28 -22.83 10.23
CA ARG A 361 17.17 -24.29 10.14
C ARG A 361 17.97 -24.90 8.99
N HIS A 362 18.89 -24.14 8.40
CA HIS A 362 19.73 -24.56 7.28
C HIS A 362 18.96 -25.03 6.03
N THR A 363 17.71 -24.53 5.84
CA THR A 363 16.95 -24.82 4.62
C THR A 363 17.62 -24.12 3.44
N VAL A 364 17.84 -24.83 2.35
CA VAL A 364 18.51 -24.31 1.17
C VAL A 364 17.66 -23.24 0.46
N LEU A 365 18.30 -22.20 -0.07
CA LEU A 365 17.61 -21.05 -0.68
C LEU A 365 16.58 -21.39 -1.77
N PRO A 366 16.80 -22.38 -2.66
CA PRO A 366 15.79 -22.77 -3.64
C PRO A 366 14.47 -23.21 -3.00
N VAL A 367 14.54 -24.03 -1.92
CA VAL A 367 13.36 -24.49 -1.18
C VAL A 367 12.64 -23.32 -0.51
N ILE A 368 13.38 -22.39 0.11
CA ILE A 368 12.79 -21.17 0.68
C ILE A 368 12.11 -20.32 -0.42
N SER A 369 12.74 -20.23 -1.59
CA SER A 369 12.20 -19.53 -2.75
C SER A 369 10.88 -20.14 -3.22
N GLU A 370 10.82 -21.47 -3.28
CA GLU A 370 9.64 -22.25 -3.67
C GLU A 370 8.50 -22.08 -2.66
N VAL A 371 8.77 -22.30 -1.36
CA VAL A 371 7.79 -22.12 -0.26
C VAL A 371 7.19 -20.71 -0.27
N LEU A 372 8.02 -19.70 -0.55
CA LEU A 372 7.55 -18.33 -0.64
C LEU A 372 6.94 -17.98 -2.02
N GLY A 373 7.09 -18.82 -3.04
CA GLY A 373 6.65 -18.53 -4.40
C GLY A 373 7.34 -17.29 -4.96
N HIS A 374 8.66 -17.23 -4.86
CA HIS A 374 9.45 -16.20 -5.51
C HIS A 374 9.72 -16.60 -6.96
N GLU A 375 9.48 -15.70 -7.90
CA GLU A 375 9.78 -15.90 -9.32
C GLU A 375 11.29 -16.04 -9.55
N ASN A 376 12.08 -15.37 -8.72
CA ASN A 376 13.52 -15.31 -8.82
C ASN A 376 14.16 -15.49 -7.44
N THR A 377 15.17 -16.36 -7.35
CA THR A 377 15.97 -16.61 -6.15
C THR A 377 16.71 -15.36 -5.63
N GLU A 378 16.96 -14.36 -6.50
CA GLU A 378 17.49 -13.06 -6.09
C GLU A 378 16.62 -12.39 -5.01
N SER A 379 15.30 -12.58 -5.07
CA SER A 379 14.40 -12.09 -4.01
C SER A 379 14.62 -12.79 -2.68
N THR A 380 15.11 -14.04 -2.71
CA THR A 380 15.40 -14.85 -1.53
C THR A 380 16.79 -14.53 -0.97
N ARG A 381 17.77 -14.18 -1.82
CA ARG A 381 19.11 -13.73 -1.38
C ARG A 381 19.09 -12.54 -0.44
N PHE A 382 18.00 -11.76 -0.49
CA PHE A 382 17.80 -10.66 0.45
C PHE A 382 17.81 -11.12 1.92
N TYR A 383 17.38 -12.35 2.20
CA TYR A 383 17.38 -12.93 3.54
C TYR A 383 18.76 -13.37 4.04
N LEU A 384 19.72 -13.63 3.15
CA LEU A 384 21.09 -13.95 3.56
C LEU A 384 21.75 -12.82 4.37
N ARG A 385 21.28 -11.59 4.22
CA ARG A 385 21.78 -10.44 4.98
C ARG A 385 21.43 -10.51 6.48
N VAL A 386 20.57 -11.41 6.87
CA VAL A 386 20.07 -11.58 8.24
C VAL A 386 20.60 -12.84 8.88
N ASP A 387 21.24 -13.71 8.11
CA ASP A 387 21.87 -14.93 8.59
C ASP A 387 23.22 -14.63 9.25
N LEU A 388 23.14 -14.01 10.42
CA LEU A 388 24.33 -13.69 11.24
C LEU A 388 25.05 -14.95 11.71
N THR A 389 24.34 -16.07 11.84
CA THR A 389 24.92 -17.35 12.31
C THR A 389 25.86 -17.91 11.26
N SER A 390 25.43 -18.01 10.01
CA SER A 390 26.28 -18.46 8.91
C SER A 390 27.41 -17.44 8.61
N LEU A 391 27.12 -16.14 8.71
CA LEU A 391 28.14 -15.10 8.54
C LEU A 391 29.23 -15.18 9.62
N ARG A 392 28.90 -15.50 10.87
CA ARG A 392 29.88 -15.71 11.96
C ARG A 392 30.79 -16.89 11.71
N GLN A 393 30.34 -17.92 11.02
CA GLN A 393 31.20 -19.05 10.62
C GLN A 393 32.25 -18.69 9.57
N CYS A 394 32.00 -17.60 8.84
CA CYS A 394 32.94 -17.06 7.83
C CYS A 394 33.90 -16.00 8.40
N VAL A 395 33.77 -15.68 9.70
CA VAL A 395 34.64 -14.69 10.35
C VAL A 395 36.04 -15.28 10.48
N LEU A 396 37.02 -14.59 9.88
CA LEU A 396 38.42 -14.90 10.12
C LEU A 396 38.78 -14.51 11.56
N GLU A 397 39.64 -15.29 12.19
CA GLU A 397 40.20 -14.90 13.49
C GLU A 397 40.86 -13.54 13.36
N VAL A 398 40.41 -12.60 14.18
CA VAL A 398 41.10 -11.29 14.25
C VAL A 398 42.43 -11.53 14.98
N PRO A 399 43.58 -11.31 14.36
CA PRO A 399 44.87 -11.46 15.02
C PRO A 399 44.93 -10.54 16.23
N ASP A 400 45.53 -11.06 17.34
CA ASP A 400 45.73 -10.30 18.56
C ASP A 400 46.45 -8.98 18.22
N VAL A 401 45.79 -7.87 18.44
CA VAL A 401 46.32 -6.54 18.19
C VAL A 401 47.07 -6.13 19.45
N SER A 402 48.36 -5.79 19.32
CA SER A 402 49.16 -5.35 20.45
C SER A 402 48.57 -4.14 21.16
N SER A 403 48.72 -4.03 22.48
CA SER A 403 48.23 -2.88 23.26
C SER A 403 48.75 -1.53 22.72
N ALA A 404 49.93 -1.56 22.07
CA ALA A 404 50.53 -0.41 21.38
C ALA A 404 49.68 0.13 20.21
N PHE A 405 48.87 -0.73 19.55
CA PHE A 405 47.97 -0.29 18.48
C PHE A 405 46.86 0.61 19.04
N TYR A 406 46.31 0.31 20.20
CA TYR A 406 45.25 1.11 20.82
C TYR A 406 45.72 2.41 21.47
N THR A 407 47.03 2.55 21.65
CA THR A 407 47.65 3.76 22.23
C THR A 407 48.20 4.71 21.15
N GLN A 408 48.15 4.31 19.88
CA GLN A 408 48.59 5.18 18.77
C GLN A 408 47.62 6.35 18.61
N LYS A 409 48.08 7.55 18.96
CA LYS A 409 47.40 8.81 18.61
C LYS A 409 47.79 9.18 17.17
N GLY A 410 46.84 9.08 16.26
CA GLY A 410 47.04 9.45 14.86
C GLY A 410 47.77 8.35 14.06
N GLY A 411 47.05 7.30 13.72
CA GLY A 411 47.54 6.26 12.82
C GLY A 411 47.38 6.63 11.36
N TRP A 412 48.22 6.06 10.52
CA TRP A 412 48.31 6.17 9.05
C TRP A 412 47.00 5.96 8.26
N PHE A 413 45.90 5.72 8.93
CA PHE A 413 44.61 5.46 8.32
C PHE A 413 43.74 6.71 8.14
N TYR A 414 44.27 7.90 8.48
CA TYR A 414 43.53 9.17 8.41
C TYR A 414 44.29 10.27 7.62
N GLU A 415 45.28 9.91 6.82
CA GLU A 415 45.83 10.81 5.79
C GLU A 415 45.26 10.51 4.41
#